data_7940cba72d510f303f4632f6558c9413
#
_entry.id   7940cba72d510f303f4632f6558c9413
#
_cell.length_a   1.000
_cell.length_b   1.000
_cell.length_c   1.000
_cell.angle_alpha   90.00
_cell.angle_beta   90.00
_cell.angle_gamma   90.00
#
_symmetry.space_group_name_H-M   'P 1'
#
loop_
_entity.id
_entity.type
_entity.pdbx_description
1 polymer ?
#
loop_
_entity_poly.entity_id
_entity_poly.type
_entity_poly.pdbx_seq_one_letter_code
_entity_poly.pdbx_strand_id
1 'polypeptide(L)'
;QKKRKHIKERDNYLCQICIRELYGTKRKYNSEGLQVHHALPINLSEDLKLDESNLITLCSMHHSMCDKGQIPYKEVKNIIIEQNQK
;
A
#
# COMPACT_ATOMS: atom_id res chain seq x y z
N GLN A 1 13.62 7.97 4.60
CA GLN A 1 14.01 7.48 3.30
C GLN A 1 13.17 8.11 2.19
N LYS A 2 13.83 8.56 1.12
CA LYS A 2 13.18 9.35 0.07
C LYS A 2 12.04 8.63 -0.64
N LYS A 3 12.21 7.35 -0.98
CA LYS A 3 11.18 6.63 -1.73
C LYS A 3 9.92 6.41 -0.89
N ARG A 4 10.08 6.09 0.39
CA ARG A 4 8.93 5.93 1.26
C ARG A 4 8.14 7.22 1.40
N LYS A 5 8.85 8.34 1.54
CA LYS A 5 8.21 9.65 1.61
C LYS A 5 7.47 9.94 0.32
N HIS A 6 8.09 9.67 -0.82
CA HIS A 6 7.49 9.89 -2.13
C HIS A 6 6.19 9.09 -2.28
N ILE A 7 6.19 7.82 -1.87
CA ILE A 7 4.99 6.98 -1.96
C ILE A 7 3.89 7.50 -1.04
N LYS A 8 4.25 7.89 0.20
CA LYS A 8 3.26 8.45 1.12
C LYS A 8 2.66 9.75 0.56
N GLU A 9 3.48 10.58 -0.07
CA GLU A 9 3.00 11.81 -0.70
C GLU A 9 2.05 11.49 -1.85
N ARG A 10 2.40 10.51 -2.70
CA ARG A 10 1.50 10.06 -3.77
C ARG A 10 0.15 9.64 -3.21
N ASP A 11 0.16 8.95 -2.07
CA ASP A 11 -1.03 8.39 -1.45
C ASP A 11 -1.68 9.34 -0.44
N ASN A 12 -1.26 10.61 -0.43
CA ASN A 12 -1.81 11.67 0.43
C ASN A 12 -1.74 11.35 1.91
N TYR A 13 -0.74 10.56 2.33
CA TYR A 13 -0.56 10.14 3.72
C TYR A 13 -1.81 9.46 4.29
N LEU A 14 -2.47 8.65 3.47
CA LEU A 14 -3.65 7.90 3.86
C LEU A 14 -3.50 6.43 3.45
N CYS A 15 -4.05 5.55 4.29
CA CYS A 15 -4.12 4.14 3.92
C CYS A 15 -5.01 3.99 2.69
N GLN A 16 -4.50 3.41 1.63
CA GLN A 16 -5.21 3.34 0.37
C GLN A 16 -6.34 2.31 0.36
N ILE A 17 -6.31 1.35 1.26
CA ILE A 17 -7.43 0.42 1.41
C ILE A 17 -8.52 1.06 2.26
N CYS A 18 -8.14 1.80 3.31
CA CYS A 18 -9.12 2.50 4.14
C CYS A 18 -9.91 3.54 3.34
N ILE A 19 -9.23 4.34 2.50
CA ILE A 19 -9.90 5.37 1.72
C ILE A 19 -10.95 4.78 0.76
N ARG A 20 -10.77 3.50 0.39
CA ARG A 20 -11.73 2.78 -0.46
C ARG A 20 -12.75 2.00 0.34
N GLU A 21 -12.64 2.06 1.67
CA GLU A 21 -13.57 1.41 2.61
C GLU A 21 -13.69 -0.10 2.40
N LEU A 22 -12.54 -0.74 2.15
CA LEU A 22 -12.47 -2.19 1.93
C LEU A 22 -11.89 -2.91 3.13
N TYR A 23 -12.14 -4.22 3.21
CA TYR A 23 -11.51 -5.13 4.18
C TYR A 23 -11.61 -4.65 5.63
N GLY A 24 -12.85 -4.38 6.07
CA GLY A 24 -13.10 -4.07 7.48
C GLY A 24 -12.57 -2.71 7.93
N THR A 25 -12.49 -1.76 7.01
CA THR A 25 -12.05 -0.40 7.32
C THR A 25 -12.91 0.20 8.43
N LYS A 26 -12.26 0.70 9.49
CA LYS A 26 -12.93 1.37 10.60
C LYS A 26 -12.94 2.88 10.45
N ARG A 27 -11.95 3.42 9.78
CA ARG A 27 -11.81 4.87 9.59
C ARG A 27 -11.28 5.14 8.18
N LYS A 28 -12.13 5.78 7.38
CA LYS A 28 -11.84 6.02 5.97
C LYS A 28 -10.58 6.84 5.75
N TYR A 29 -10.45 7.94 6.49
CA TYR A 29 -9.30 8.86 6.34
C TYR A 29 -8.24 8.52 7.38
N ASN A 30 -7.68 7.31 7.27
CA ASN A 30 -6.74 6.80 8.25
C ASN A 30 -5.31 7.20 7.89
N SER A 31 -4.72 8.09 8.71
CA SER A 31 -3.35 8.56 8.55
C SER A 31 -2.42 8.05 9.65
N GLU A 32 -2.87 7.10 10.47
CA GLU A 32 -2.09 6.58 11.58
C GLU A 32 -1.50 5.21 11.27
N GLY A 33 -0.31 4.96 11.81
CA GLY A 33 0.34 3.67 11.65
C GLY A 33 0.67 3.34 10.21
N LEU A 34 0.94 4.35 9.40
CA LEU A 34 1.19 4.15 7.98
C LEU A 34 2.52 3.47 7.72
N GLN A 35 2.50 2.50 6.82
CA GLN A 35 3.69 1.80 6.37
C GLN A 35 3.64 1.69 4.84
N VAL A 36 4.82 1.70 4.22
CA VAL A 36 4.91 1.48 2.77
C VAL A 36 5.09 -0.02 2.57
N HIS A 37 4.12 -0.62 1.91
CA HIS A 37 4.04 -2.07 1.70
C HIS A 37 4.51 -2.43 0.28
N HIS A 38 5.26 -3.54 0.18
CA HIS A 38 5.62 -4.11 -1.12
C HIS A 38 4.54 -5.11 -1.53
N ALA A 39 3.88 -4.87 -2.67
CA ALA A 39 2.83 -5.76 -3.16
C ALA A 39 3.39 -7.16 -3.44
N LEU A 40 4.55 -7.22 -4.11
CA LEU A 40 5.32 -8.46 -4.22
C LEU A 40 6.49 -8.38 -3.27
N PRO A 41 6.76 -9.45 -2.50
CA PRO A 41 7.91 -9.45 -1.57
C PRO A 41 9.22 -9.20 -2.32
N ILE A 42 10.09 -8.38 -1.72
CA ILE A 42 11.36 -8.02 -2.36
C ILE A 42 12.32 -9.19 -2.46
N ASN A 43 12.11 -10.24 -1.67
CA ASN A 43 12.94 -11.44 -1.79
C ASN A 43 12.69 -12.22 -3.07
N LEU A 44 11.60 -11.89 -3.80
CA LEU A 44 11.33 -12.48 -5.11
C LEU A 44 12.02 -11.70 -6.23
N SER A 45 12.24 -10.41 -6.03
CA SER A 45 12.94 -9.56 -7.00
C SER A 45 13.38 -8.27 -6.32
N GLU A 46 14.69 -8.07 -6.18
CA GLU A 46 15.20 -6.83 -5.59
C GLU A 46 14.92 -5.61 -6.45
N ASP A 47 14.71 -5.81 -7.75
CA ASP A 47 14.38 -4.72 -8.66
C ASP A 47 13.10 -4.01 -8.27
N LEU A 48 12.21 -4.69 -7.54
CA LEU A 48 10.92 -4.14 -7.12
C LEU A 48 10.99 -3.38 -5.79
N LYS A 49 12.16 -3.34 -5.14
CA LYS A 49 12.29 -2.74 -3.82
C LYS A 49 11.90 -1.27 -3.80
N LEU A 50 12.31 -0.52 -4.81
CA LEU A 50 12.03 0.92 -4.91
C LEU A 50 11.13 1.26 -6.10
N ASP A 51 10.49 0.27 -6.68
CA ASP A 51 9.63 0.46 -7.84
C ASP A 51 8.25 0.95 -7.40
N GLU A 52 7.86 2.13 -7.88
CA GLU A 52 6.55 2.71 -7.55
C GLU A 52 5.39 1.81 -7.91
N SER A 53 5.56 0.95 -8.91
CA SER A 53 4.51 0.03 -9.31
C SER A 53 4.33 -1.14 -8.34
N ASN A 54 5.20 -1.23 -7.33
CA ASN A 54 5.14 -2.28 -6.31
C ASN A 54 4.93 -1.74 -4.90
N LEU A 55 4.75 -0.44 -4.74
CA LEU A 55 4.69 0.20 -3.41
C LEU A 55 3.35 0.88 -3.18
N ILE A 56 2.84 0.74 -1.95
CA ILE A 56 1.56 1.33 -1.56
C ILE A 56 1.60 1.68 -0.07
N THR A 57 0.90 2.76 0.30
CA THR A 57 0.77 3.16 1.70
C THR A 57 -0.44 2.46 2.33
N LEU A 58 -0.20 1.74 3.41
CA LEU A 58 -1.25 1.03 4.15
C LEU A 58 -1.12 1.29 5.65
N CYS A 59 -2.24 1.19 6.38
CA CYS A 59 -2.20 1.18 7.84
C CYS A 59 -1.71 -0.19 8.32
N SER A 60 -1.36 -0.28 9.61
CA SER A 60 -0.81 -1.52 10.15
C SER A 60 -1.78 -2.70 10.02
N MET A 61 -3.09 -2.46 10.17
CA MET A 61 -4.07 -3.52 10.04
C MET A 61 -4.10 -4.10 8.63
N HIS A 62 -4.21 -3.25 7.62
CA HIS A 62 -4.27 -3.74 6.24
C HIS A 62 -2.93 -4.28 5.76
N HIS A 63 -1.83 -3.71 6.24
CA HIS A 63 -0.51 -4.25 5.97
C HIS A 63 -0.41 -5.69 6.47
N SER A 64 -0.86 -5.92 7.72
CA SER A 64 -0.86 -7.26 8.29
C SER A 64 -1.74 -8.22 7.50
N MET A 65 -2.92 -7.75 7.05
CA MET A 65 -3.82 -8.59 6.26
C MET A 65 -3.19 -9.00 4.92
N CYS A 66 -2.45 -8.09 4.30
CA CYS A 66 -1.72 -8.42 3.07
C CYS A 66 -0.66 -9.47 3.35
N ASP A 67 0.10 -9.32 4.44
CA ASP A 67 1.17 -10.26 4.79
C ASP A 67 0.61 -11.65 5.07
N LYS A 68 -0.60 -11.74 5.58
CA LYS A 68 -1.25 -13.02 5.89
C LYS A 68 -2.00 -13.60 4.69
N GLY A 69 -1.95 -12.95 3.54
CA GLY A 69 -2.63 -13.42 2.35
C GLY A 69 -4.13 -13.21 2.35
N GLN A 70 -4.65 -12.39 3.27
CA GLN A 70 -6.09 -12.12 3.36
C GLN A 70 -6.56 -11.10 2.31
N ILE A 71 -5.65 -10.34 1.75
CA ILE A 71 -5.95 -9.39 0.67
C ILE A 71 -5.14 -9.83 -0.55
N PRO A 72 -5.79 -10.21 -1.65
CA PRO A 72 -5.08 -10.73 -2.83
C PRO A 72 -4.13 -9.68 -3.43
N TYR A 73 -2.98 -10.14 -3.89
CA TYR A 73 -2.00 -9.28 -4.58
C TYR A 73 -2.66 -8.49 -5.72
N LYS A 74 -3.52 -9.14 -6.49
CA LYS A 74 -4.15 -8.50 -7.64
C LYS A 74 -4.93 -7.24 -7.27
N GLU A 75 -5.63 -7.28 -6.14
CA GLU A 75 -6.38 -6.12 -5.68
C GLU A 75 -5.46 -4.99 -5.26
N VAL A 76 -4.38 -5.31 -4.56
CA VAL A 76 -3.38 -4.32 -4.16
C VAL A 76 -2.75 -3.70 -5.40
N LYS A 77 -2.40 -4.53 -6.37
CA LYS A 77 -1.79 -4.07 -7.62
C LYS A 77 -2.70 -3.13 -8.38
N ASN A 78 -3.99 -3.43 -8.44
CA ASN A 78 -4.95 -2.55 -9.12
C ASN A 78 -5.01 -1.17 -8.46
N ILE A 79 -4.96 -1.12 -7.13
CA ILE A 79 -4.94 0.15 -6.42
C ILE A 79 -3.68 0.93 -6.76
N ILE A 80 -2.53 0.26 -6.79
CA ILE A 80 -1.26 0.90 -7.13
C ILE A 80 -1.32 1.51 -8.53
N ILE A 81 -1.88 0.78 -9.48
CA ILE A 81 -2.04 1.27 -10.85
C ILE A 81 -2.87 2.55 -10.85
N GLU A 82 -3.99 2.56 -10.13
CA GLU A 82 -4.81 3.77 -10.01
C GLU A 82 -4.02 4.95 -9.44
N GLN A 83 -3.26 4.70 -8.38
CA GLN A 83 -2.49 5.76 -7.72
C GLN A 83 -1.41 6.33 -8.64
N ASN A 84 -0.79 5.50 -9.46
CA ASN A 84 0.26 5.94 -10.37
C ASN A 84 -0.28 6.66 -11.61
N GLN A 85 -1.58 6.62 -11.84
CA GLN A 85 -2.22 7.31 -12.96
C GLN A 85 -2.70 8.73 -12.59
N LYS A 86 -2.59 9.10 -11.33
CA LYS A 86 -3.03 10.41 -10.86
C LYS A 86 -1.99 11.50 -11.09
#